data_34c5b20a06eb52713793222e8ee53314
#
_entry.id   34c5b20a06eb52713793222e8ee53314
#
_cell.length_a   1.000
_cell.length_b   1.000
_cell.length_c   1.000
_cell.angle_alpha   90.00
_cell.angle_beta   90.00
_cell.angle_gamma   90.00
#
_symmetry.space_group_name_H-M   'P 1'
#
loop_
_entity.id
_entity.type
_entity.pdbx_description
1 polymer ?
#
loop_
_entity_poly.entity_id
_entity_poly.type
_entity_poly.pdbx_seq_one_letter_code
_entity_poly.pdbx_strand_id
1 'polypeptide(L)'
;MMRIRALPRRQPCWSRDADVVVVGSGAAGITAALTAAARDRRVLLISKDELGGGSTPLAQGGMAAVLDPADSLELHASDTLAAGAGLCDPEAVKALVAAAPGVISWLSSLGAELGYGHLEGGHSRRRIVHAGGDAVGAEVHRVLRAALLASRVTVLTHTVALDLVPAGGGLLVGRVDPGSPELSVGLISARAVVLATGGYGQAFATTTNPAGVTGDGLALAVRAGAAVRDLEFVQFHPTVLWSADASGQCPLITEALRGAGAVLVDSAGQSVMAGRDLAPRDVVAAAMLSRMAALGVPHLWLDATMVEDVEDRFPTVAAACRKSGVDMATDWIPVAPGAHYACGGVAADMNGQTSLPGLFAVGEVARTGVHGANRLASNSLTEAMTMGRRIGALLGDELPSRFPCAASAQEAGNGGAGAAGVAGTAAVVGTAPAARAMLAAAMSRLAGGQRDRAGLEELVALIDSAPGSARLDLATVEATSLHTVSALVAEAALRRTESRGCHRRSDTVPSTTEVAA
;
A
#
# COMPACT_ATOMS: atom_id res chain seq x y z
N MET A 1 -9.86 -22.77 8.14
CA MET A 1 -9.91 -22.05 6.86
C MET A 1 -10.94 -20.95 7.02
N MET A 2 -10.51 -19.70 7.08
CA MET A 2 -11.40 -18.54 7.26
C MET A 2 -12.33 -18.37 6.05
N ARG A 3 -13.57 -17.94 6.31
CA ARG A 3 -14.55 -17.70 5.24
C ARG A 3 -14.36 -16.30 4.66
N ILE A 4 -13.86 -16.21 3.42
CA ILE A 4 -13.88 -14.97 2.65
C ILE A 4 -15.33 -14.60 2.40
N ARG A 5 -15.73 -13.39 2.80
CA ARG A 5 -17.06 -12.87 2.57
C ARG A 5 -17.22 -12.36 1.15
N ALA A 6 -18.38 -12.61 0.55
CA ALA A 6 -18.74 -12.07 -0.74
C ALA A 6 -19.58 -10.79 -0.58
N LEU A 7 -19.62 -9.95 -1.60
CA LEU A 7 -20.50 -8.78 -1.61
C LEU A 7 -21.94 -9.19 -1.95
N PRO A 8 -22.96 -8.46 -1.44
CA PRO A 8 -24.35 -8.65 -1.84
C PRO A 8 -24.50 -8.46 -3.36
N ARG A 9 -25.13 -9.42 -4.03
CA ARG A 9 -25.31 -9.37 -5.49
C ARG A 9 -26.46 -8.43 -5.87
N ARG A 10 -26.24 -7.61 -6.91
CA ARG A 10 -27.23 -6.78 -7.58
C ARG A 10 -27.05 -6.90 -9.08
N GLN A 11 -28.15 -6.79 -9.83
CA GLN A 11 -28.10 -6.77 -11.30
C GLN A 11 -27.57 -5.41 -11.77
N PRO A 12 -26.68 -5.38 -12.79
CA PRO A 12 -26.25 -4.12 -13.40
C PRO A 12 -27.42 -3.37 -14.04
N CYS A 13 -27.52 -2.06 -13.77
CA CYS A 13 -28.52 -1.19 -14.36
C CYS A 13 -27.95 -0.24 -15.42
N TRP A 14 -26.62 -0.24 -15.60
CA TRP A 14 -25.92 0.49 -16.67
C TRP A 14 -24.67 -0.30 -17.12
N SER A 15 -24.15 0.05 -18.29
CA SER A 15 -22.92 -0.56 -18.82
C SER A 15 -22.02 0.44 -19.53
N ARG A 16 -20.74 0.08 -19.65
CA ARG A 16 -19.71 0.78 -20.44
C ARG A 16 -18.78 -0.23 -21.09
N ASP A 17 -18.15 0.18 -22.20
CA ASP A 17 -17.13 -0.61 -22.88
C ASP A 17 -15.81 0.15 -22.94
N ALA A 18 -14.72 -0.55 -22.70
CA ALA A 18 -13.35 -0.06 -22.82
C ALA A 18 -12.44 -1.18 -23.37
N ASP A 19 -11.25 -0.83 -23.83
CA ASP A 19 -10.21 -1.82 -24.13
C ASP A 19 -9.49 -2.21 -22.83
N VAL A 20 -9.22 -1.22 -21.98
CA VAL A 20 -8.56 -1.35 -20.66
C VAL A 20 -9.36 -0.58 -19.62
N VAL A 21 -9.67 -1.22 -18.50
CA VAL A 21 -10.16 -0.54 -17.30
C VAL A 21 -9.07 -0.52 -16.25
N VAL A 22 -8.75 0.67 -15.72
CA VAL A 22 -7.79 0.89 -14.64
C VAL A 22 -8.55 1.22 -13.37
N VAL A 23 -8.30 0.47 -12.30
CA VAL A 23 -8.97 0.63 -11.00
C VAL A 23 -8.01 1.31 -10.03
N GLY A 24 -8.24 2.58 -9.75
CA GLY A 24 -7.44 3.41 -8.85
C GLY A 24 -6.74 4.55 -9.57
N SER A 25 -6.80 5.74 -8.97
CA SER A 25 -6.28 7.02 -9.47
C SER A 25 -4.99 7.48 -8.78
N GLY A 26 -4.23 6.54 -8.20
CA GLY A 26 -2.88 6.78 -7.66
C GLY A 26 -1.82 6.85 -8.77
N ALA A 27 -0.54 7.01 -8.37
CA ALA A 27 0.58 7.11 -9.30
C ALA A 27 0.65 5.94 -10.30
N ALA A 28 0.47 4.69 -9.83
CA ALA A 28 0.47 3.51 -10.69
C ALA A 28 -0.65 3.55 -11.74
N GLY A 29 -1.89 3.82 -11.30
CA GLY A 29 -3.07 3.78 -12.16
C GLY A 29 -3.08 4.88 -13.21
N ILE A 30 -2.78 6.13 -12.82
CA ILE A 30 -2.71 7.23 -13.78
C ILE A 30 -1.60 6.98 -14.81
N THR A 31 -0.43 6.51 -14.37
CA THR A 31 0.68 6.18 -15.26
C THR A 31 0.32 5.08 -16.26
N ALA A 32 -0.35 4.01 -15.80
CA ALA A 32 -0.83 2.93 -16.67
C ALA A 32 -1.85 3.44 -17.70
N ALA A 33 -2.83 4.23 -17.23
CA ALA A 33 -3.88 4.79 -18.08
C ALA A 33 -3.33 5.71 -19.16
N LEU A 34 -2.45 6.65 -18.79
CA LEU A 34 -1.80 7.58 -19.74
C LEU A 34 -0.98 6.83 -20.78
N THR A 35 -0.20 5.83 -20.35
CA THR A 35 0.70 5.08 -21.23
C THR A 35 -0.07 4.22 -22.24
N ALA A 36 -1.18 3.59 -21.82
CA ALA A 36 -2.04 2.81 -22.71
C ALA A 36 -2.83 3.74 -23.68
N ALA A 37 -3.37 4.85 -23.17
CA ALA A 37 -4.11 5.81 -24.00
C ALA A 37 -3.24 6.50 -25.06
N ALA A 38 -1.94 6.72 -24.79
CA ALA A 38 -0.97 7.23 -25.75
C ALA A 38 -0.71 6.26 -26.92
N ARG A 39 -1.19 4.99 -26.83
CA ARG A 39 -1.15 3.96 -27.87
C ARG A 39 -2.54 3.64 -28.44
N ASP A 40 -3.40 4.65 -28.46
CA ASP A 40 -4.76 4.61 -29.03
C ASP A 40 -5.73 3.60 -28.41
N ARG A 41 -5.46 3.15 -27.14
CA ARG A 41 -6.44 2.34 -26.41
C ARG A 41 -7.55 3.20 -25.82
N ARG A 42 -8.78 2.68 -25.84
CA ARG A 42 -9.91 3.25 -25.09
C ARG A 42 -9.75 2.86 -23.62
N VAL A 43 -9.23 3.79 -22.81
CA VAL A 43 -8.97 3.55 -21.40
C VAL A 43 -10.04 4.21 -20.55
N LEU A 44 -10.58 3.43 -19.59
CA LEU A 44 -11.48 3.91 -18.57
C LEU A 44 -10.79 3.75 -17.21
N LEU A 45 -10.59 4.87 -16.51
CA LEU A 45 -10.06 4.90 -15.16
C LEU A 45 -11.19 5.11 -14.16
N ILE A 46 -11.33 4.23 -13.18
CA ILE A 46 -12.28 4.38 -12.10
C ILE A 46 -11.58 4.74 -10.80
N SER A 47 -12.17 5.64 -10.03
CA SER A 47 -11.70 6.07 -8.72
C SER A 47 -12.84 6.02 -7.72
N LYS A 48 -12.60 5.41 -6.57
CA LYS A 48 -13.58 5.33 -5.48
C LYS A 48 -13.92 6.71 -4.93
N ASP A 49 -12.89 7.55 -4.81
CA ASP A 49 -12.98 8.92 -4.35
C ASP A 49 -12.72 9.90 -5.50
N GLU A 50 -12.65 11.19 -5.19
CA GLU A 50 -12.10 12.21 -6.09
C GLU A 50 -10.63 11.90 -6.44
N LEU A 51 -10.15 12.48 -7.55
CA LEU A 51 -8.74 12.37 -7.92
C LEU A 51 -7.86 12.98 -6.84
N GLY A 52 -7.01 12.16 -6.22
CA GLY A 52 -6.14 12.57 -5.11
C GLY A 52 -6.55 12.05 -3.74
N GLY A 53 -7.67 11.33 -3.62
CA GLY A 53 -8.10 10.70 -2.35
C GLY A 53 -7.23 9.55 -1.86
N GLY A 54 -6.26 9.08 -2.66
CA GLY A 54 -5.34 8.00 -2.29
C GLY A 54 -4.05 8.46 -1.62
N SER A 55 -3.11 7.52 -1.40
CA SER A 55 -1.86 7.77 -0.68
C SER A 55 -0.83 8.60 -1.47
N THR A 56 -0.93 8.68 -2.80
CA THR A 56 0.08 9.35 -3.64
C THR A 56 0.34 10.80 -3.21
N PRO A 57 -0.67 11.69 -3.03
CA PRO A 57 -0.40 13.08 -2.65
C PRO A 57 0.23 13.24 -1.27
N LEU A 58 0.14 12.22 -0.43
CA LEU A 58 0.61 12.23 0.97
C LEU A 58 2.05 11.72 1.12
N ALA A 59 2.67 11.23 0.04
CA ALA A 59 4.05 10.74 0.10
C ALA A 59 5.02 11.90 0.32
N GLN A 60 5.76 11.86 1.43
CA GLN A 60 6.64 12.94 1.87
C GLN A 60 8.09 12.73 1.44
N GLY A 61 8.66 11.55 1.68
CA GLY A 61 10.08 11.27 1.57
C GLY A 61 10.66 11.54 0.19
N GLY A 62 10.37 10.68 -0.76
CA GLY A 62 10.90 10.86 -2.11
C GLY A 62 10.71 9.66 -3.03
N MET A 63 11.51 9.67 -4.08
CA MET A 63 11.65 8.59 -5.06
C MET A 63 13.12 8.22 -5.21
N ALA A 64 13.45 6.95 -4.99
CA ALA A 64 14.81 6.48 -5.13
C ALA A 64 15.16 6.27 -6.61
N ALA A 65 16.24 6.92 -7.07
CA ALA A 65 16.76 6.76 -8.43
C ALA A 65 18.26 7.10 -8.45
N VAL A 66 19.04 6.35 -9.22
CA VAL A 66 20.48 6.62 -9.43
C VAL A 66 20.62 7.68 -10.51
N LEU A 67 20.95 8.90 -10.12
CA LEU A 67 21.13 10.05 -11.02
C LEU A 67 22.55 10.64 -10.91
N ASP A 68 23.27 10.38 -9.82
CA ASP A 68 24.62 10.87 -9.56
C ASP A 68 25.66 9.84 -10.07
N PRO A 69 26.69 10.26 -10.83
CA PRO A 69 27.79 9.38 -11.26
C PRO A 69 28.56 8.71 -10.11
N ALA A 70 28.52 9.23 -8.89
CA ALA A 70 29.13 8.63 -7.70
C ALA A 70 28.28 7.50 -7.06
N ASP A 71 27.06 7.28 -7.55
CA ASP A 71 26.18 6.16 -7.17
C ASP A 71 26.15 5.11 -8.29
N SER A 72 25.57 3.94 -8.04
CA SER A 72 25.39 2.91 -9.06
C SER A 72 24.10 2.11 -8.88
N LEU A 73 23.63 1.49 -9.98
CA LEU A 73 22.48 0.60 -9.97
C LEU A 73 22.70 -0.60 -9.04
N GLU A 74 23.95 -1.10 -8.96
CA GLU A 74 24.34 -2.21 -8.10
C GLU A 74 24.24 -1.84 -6.62
N LEU A 75 24.64 -0.62 -6.23
CA LEU A 75 24.51 -0.14 -4.85
C LEU A 75 23.03 0.02 -4.47
N HIS A 76 22.20 0.58 -5.34
CA HIS A 76 20.76 0.70 -5.09
C HIS A 76 20.09 -0.68 -5.01
N ALA A 77 20.46 -1.62 -5.88
CA ALA A 77 19.96 -2.99 -5.83
C ALA A 77 20.39 -3.69 -4.53
N SER A 78 21.67 -3.53 -4.12
CA SER A 78 22.18 -4.10 -2.88
C SER A 78 21.44 -3.58 -1.64
N ASP A 79 21.20 -2.27 -1.55
CA ASP A 79 20.44 -1.65 -0.46
C ASP A 79 18.99 -2.20 -0.44
N THR A 80 18.36 -2.36 -1.61
CA THR A 80 16.99 -2.91 -1.73
C THR A 80 16.94 -4.36 -1.27
N LEU A 81 17.90 -5.20 -1.70
CA LEU A 81 17.98 -6.61 -1.29
C LEU A 81 18.22 -6.75 0.22
N ALA A 82 19.10 -5.91 0.78
CA ALA A 82 19.40 -5.90 2.21
C ALA A 82 18.15 -5.52 3.02
N ALA A 83 17.46 -4.44 2.65
CA ALA A 83 16.23 -4.00 3.31
C ALA A 83 15.11 -5.06 3.26
N GLY A 84 15.02 -5.83 2.17
CA GLY A 84 14.00 -6.86 1.98
C GLY A 84 14.23 -8.16 2.76
N ALA A 85 15.26 -8.20 3.62
CA ALA A 85 15.55 -9.29 4.55
C ALA A 85 15.62 -10.68 3.89
N GLY A 86 16.21 -10.77 2.69
CA GLY A 86 16.45 -12.02 1.96
C GLY A 86 15.24 -12.63 1.26
N LEU A 87 14.13 -11.89 1.11
CA LEU A 87 12.92 -12.34 0.41
C LEU A 87 12.61 -11.56 -0.88
N CYS A 88 13.50 -10.64 -1.28
CA CYS A 88 13.38 -10.01 -2.58
C CYS A 88 13.64 -10.99 -3.73
N ASP A 89 12.98 -10.74 -4.85
CA ASP A 89 13.36 -11.31 -6.14
C ASP A 89 14.45 -10.41 -6.76
N PRO A 90 15.69 -10.92 -6.93
CA PRO A 90 16.80 -10.10 -7.45
C PRO A 90 16.57 -9.56 -8.85
N GLU A 91 15.83 -10.29 -9.71
CA GLU A 91 15.56 -9.82 -11.07
C GLU A 91 14.49 -8.72 -11.07
N ALA A 92 13.49 -8.81 -10.20
CA ALA A 92 12.52 -7.74 -10.01
C ALA A 92 13.19 -6.47 -9.46
N VAL A 93 14.11 -6.60 -8.50
CA VAL A 93 14.88 -5.48 -7.95
C VAL A 93 15.73 -4.82 -9.04
N LYS A 94 16.49 -5.59 -9.83
CA LYS A 94 17.30 -5.06 -10.95
C LYS A 94 16.41 -4.33 -11.97
N ALA A 95 15.25 -4.91 -12.30
CA ALA A 95 14.32 -4.31 -13.26
C ALA A 95 13.76 -2.97 -12.76
N LEU A 96 13.45 -2.85 -11.47
CA LEU A 96 13.02 -1.60 -10.85
C LEU A 96 14.13 -0.56 -10.90
N VAL A 97 15.31 -0.90 -10.37
CA VAL A 97 16.44 0.03 -10.21
C VAL A 97 16.90 0.58 -11.57
N ALA A 98 16.97 -0.29 -12.59
CA ALA A 98 17.33 0.13 -13.95
C ALA A 98 16.29 1.06 -14.60
N ALA A 99 15.01 0.91 -14.26
CA ALA A 99 13.94 1.74 -14.81
C ALA A 99 13.79 3.10 -14.10
N ALA A 100 14.24 3.22 -12.86
CA ALA A 100 14.03 4.38 -12.00
C ALA A 100 14.46 5.72 -12.62
N PRO A 101 15.66 5.88 -13.22
CA PRO A 101 16.06 7.13 -13.86
C PRO A 101 15.12 7.57 -14.99
N GLY A 102 14.62 6.60 -15.77
CA GLY A 102 13.67 6.86 -16.86
C GLY A 102 12.30 7.32 -16.37
N VAL A 103 11.89 6.91 -15.16
CA VAL A 103 10.66 7.40 -14.50
C VAL A 103 10.83 8.87 -14.10
N ILE A 104 11.97 9.23 -13.50
CA ILE A 104 12.24 10.62 -13.11
C ILE A 104 12.28 11.53 -14.35
N SER A 105 13.01 11.10 -15.38
CA SER A 105 13.05 11.86 -16.66
C SER A 105 11.65 12.06 -17.27
N TRP A 106 10.80 11.03 -17.21
CA TRP A 106 9.42 11.15 -17.71
C TRP A 106 8.59 12.13 -16.87
N LEU A 107 8.68 12.11 -15.54
CA LEU A 107 8.00 13.09 -14.68
C LEU A 107 8.47 14.52 -14.97
N SER A 108 9.78 14.74 -15.15
CA SER A 108 10.33 16.04 -15.53
C SER A 108 9.77 16.49 -16.88
N SER A 109 9.60 15.58 -17.85
CA SER A 109 8.98 15.91 -19.15
C SER A 109 7.49 16.30 -19.05
N LEU A 110 6.80 15.90 -17.97
CA LEU A 110 5.45 16.33 -17.64
C LEU A 110 5.42 17.65 -16.83
N GLY A 111 6.58 18.25 -16.56
CA GLY A 111 6.70 19.51 -15.84
C GLY A 111 6.76 19.34 -14.31
N ALA A 112 7.28 18.21 -13.80
CA ALA A 112 7.56 18.05 -12.38
C ALA A 112 8.82 18.83 -11.97
N GLU A 113 8.71 19.57 -10.86
CA GLU A 113 9.81 20.30 -10.24
C GLU A 113 10.45 19.42 -9.16
N LEU A 114 11.58 18.80 -9.50
CA LEU A 114 12.23 17.78 -8.68
C LEU A 114 13.63 18.22 -8.24
N GLY A 115 13.92 18.08 -6.95
CA GLY A 115 15.26 18.17 -6.36
C GLY A 115 15.87 16.79 -6.15
N TYR A 116 17.16 16.73 -5.78
CA TYR A 116 17.90 15.48 -5.63
C TYR A 116 18.88 15.56 -4.44
N GLY A 117 19.12 14.43 -3.78
CA GLY A 117 20.21 14.31 -2.82
C GLY A 117 19.81 14.11 -1.35
N HIS A 118 18.55 13.80 -1.04
CA HIS A 118 18.18 13.38 0.31
C HIS A 118 18.73 11.98 0.62
N LEU A 119 18.96 11.71 1.92
CA LEU A 119 19.31 10.39 2.45
C LEU A 119 18.15 9.89 3.32
N GLU A 120 17.78 8.63 3.12
CA GLU A 120 16.77 7.95 3.96
C GLU A 120 17.31 6.61 4.47
N GLY A 121 16.63 6.02 5.44
CA GLY A 121 17.02 4.80 6.09
C GLY A 121 17.17 3.61 5.14
N GLY A 122 18.23 2.83 5.36
CA GLY A 122 18.59 1.70 4.53
C GLY A 122 19.34 2.04 3.24
N HIS A 123 19.47 3.31 2.87
CA HIS A 123 20.25 3.73 1.70
C HIS A 123 21.71 4.00 2.03
N SER A 124 22.61 3.47 1.23
CA SER A 124 24.07 3.71 1.31
C SER A 124 24.50 5.02 0.61
N ARG A 125 23.65 5.64 -0.19
CA ARG A 125 23.91 6.86 -0.96
C ARG A 125 22.74 7.83 -0.92
N ARG A 126 23.04 9.13 -1.16
CA ARG A 126 22.05 10.20 -1.29
C ARG A 126 21.38 10.17 -2.66
N ARG A 127 20.43 9.24 -2.88
CA ARG A 127 19.78 9.03 -4.19
C ARG A 127 18.29 9.39 -4.22
N ILE A 128 17.80 10.08 -3.19
CA ILE A 128 16.37 10.37 -3.09
C ILE A 128 16.04 11.65 -3.84
N VAL A 129 15.15 11.53 -4.81
CA VAL A 129 14.51 12.65 -5.53
C VAL A 129 13.36 13.16 -4.67
N HIS A 130 13.27 14.46 -4.48
CA HIS A 130 12.27 15.12 -3.62
C HIS A 130 11.62 16.31 -4.33
N ALA A 131 10.57 16.89 -3.77
CA ALA A 131 9.94 18.10 -4.22
C ALA A 131 9.37 18.88 -3.03
N GLY A 132 9.42 20.22 -3.08
CA GLY A 132 8.83 21.08 -2.06
C GLY A 132 9.31 20.78 -0.62
N GLY A 133 10.58 20.38 -0.44
CA GLY A 133 11.12 19.88 0.82
C GLY A 133 10.69 18.43 1.09
N ASP A 134 9.47 18.22 1.55
CA ASP A 134 8.92 16.92 1.94
C ASP A 134 7.53 16.66 1.32
N ALA A 135 7.30 17.05 0.05
CA ALA A 135 6.00 16.97 -0.63
C ALA A 135 6.06 16.32 -2.02
N VAL A 136 6.97 15.35 -2.24
CA VAL A 136 7.16 14.71 -3.55
C VAL A 136 5.88 14.10 -4.11
N GLY A 137 5.04 13.50 -3.26
CA GLY A 137 3.79 12.89 -3.68
C GLY A 137 2.77 13.90 -4.20
N ALA A 138 2.69 15.08 -3.59
CA ALA A 138 1.83 16.17 -4.05
C ALA A 138 2.26 16.65 -5.45
N GLU A 139 3.57 16.80 -5.69
CA GLU A 139 4.11 17.20 -6.98
C GLU A 139 3.89 16.14 -8.06
N VAL A 140 4.18 14.87 -7.76
CA VAL A 140 3.90 13.74 -8.64
C VAL A 140 2.40 13.69 -9.00
N HIS A 141 1.52 13.83 -8.00
CA HIS A 141 0.08 13.84 -8.24
C HIS A 141 -0.35 15.05 -9.08
N ARG A 142 0.21 16.23 -8.83
CA ARG A 142 -0.08 17.46 -9.60
C ARG A 142 0.15 17.26 -11.08
N VAL A 143 1.33 16.77 -11.47
CA VAL A 143 1.68 16.61 -12.89
C VAL A 143 0.92 15.46 -13.55
N LEU A 144 0.77 14.32 -12.84
CA LEU A 144 0.00 13.17 -13.34
C LEU A 144 -1.47 13.52 -13.55
N ARG A 145 -2.09 14.24 -12.60
CA ARG A 145 -3.48 14.68 -12.70
C ARG A 145 -3.66 15.66 -13.87
N ALA A 146 -2.75 16.61 -14.03
CA ALA A 146 -2.80 17.55 -15.17
C ALA A 146 -2.71 16.80 -16.50
N ALA A 147 -1.76 15.86 -16.64
CA ALA A 147 -1.63 15.03 -17.83
C ALA A 147 -2.88 14.17 -18.08
N LEU A 148 -3.46 13.58 -17.02
CA LEU A 148 -4.68 12.78 -17.12
C LEU A 148 -5.86 13.59 -17.66
N LEU A 149 -6.08 14.79 -17.13
CA LEU A 149 -7.17 15.68 -17.53
C LEU A 149 -7.00 16.22 -18.97
N ALA A 150 -5.76 16.31 -19.47
CA ALA A 150 -5.44 16.67 -20.84
C ALA A 150 -5.48 15.48 -21.83
N SER A 151 -5.65 14.25 -21.33
CA SER A 151 -5.61 13.02 -22.11
C SER A 151 -7.00 12.61 -22.64
N ARG A 152 -7.03 11.52 -23.43
CA ARG A 152 -8.27 10.86 -23.90
C ARG A 152 -8.81 9.81 -22.93
N VAL A 153 -8.25 9.67 -21.72
CA VAL A 153 -8.71 8.72 -20.72
C VAL A 153 -10.07 9.15 -20.17
N THR A 154 -11.06 8.26 -20.20
CA THR A 154 -12.34 8.50 -19.53
C THR A 154 -12.19 8.23 -18.05
N VAL A 155 -12.55 9.18 -17.20
CA VAL A 155 -12.46 9.07 -15.73
C VAL A 155 -13.85 8.98 -15.13
N LEU A 156 -14.06 7.99 -14.26
CA LEU A 156 -15.26 7.85 -13.42
C LEU A 156 -14.83 7.91 -11.95
N THR A 157 -15.09 9.03 -11.29
CA THR A 157 -14.95 9.19 -9.83
C THR A 157 -16.17 8.60 -9.10
N HIS A 158 -16.09 8.48 -7.78
CA HIS A 158 -17.14 7.90 -6.92
C HIS A 158 -17.62 6.52 -7.40
N THR A 159 -16.68 5.74 -7.95
CA THR A 159 -16.96 4.42 -8.53
C THR A 159 -15.99 3.39 -7.98
N VAL A 160 -16.51 2.41 -7.25
CA VAL A 160 -15.74 1.32 -6.63
C VAL A 160 -15.85 0.03 -7.45
N ALA A 161 -14.73 -0.69 -7.61
CA ALA A 161 -14.74 -2.03 -8.17
C ALA A 161 -15.35 -3.03 -7.19
N LEU A 162 -16.29 -3.84 -7.64
CA LEU A 162 -16.98 -4.84 -6.82
C LEU A 162 -16.39 -6.23 -7.04
N ASP A 163 -16.61 -6.82 -8.20
CA ASP A 163 -16.14 -8.18 -8.52
C ASP A 163 -15.89 -8.35 -10.02
N LEU A 164 -15.08 -9.34 -10.41
CA LEU A 164 -15.02 -9.84 -11.78
C LEU A 164 -16.25 -10.70 -12.07
N VAL A 165 -16.79 -10.57 -13.28
CA VAL A 165 -17.93 -11.38 -13.71
C VAL A 165 -17.45 -12.78 -14.09
N PRO A 166 -18.03 -13.86 -13.54
CA PRO A 166 -17.73 -15.23 -13.98
C PRO A 166 -18.04 -15.41 -15.47
N ALA A 167 -17.27 -16.26 -16.13
CA ALA A 167 -17.46 -16.63 -17.55
C ALA A 167 -17.28 -15.47 -18.57
N GLY A 168 -16.42 -14.50 -18.27
CA GLY A 168 -15.90 -13.61 -19.30
C GLY A 168 -16.67 -12.33 -19.52
N GLY A 169 -17.30 -11.78 -18.47
CA GLY A 169 -18.14 -10.59 -18.60
C GLY A 169 -17.48 -9.23 -18.33
N GLY A 170 -16.31 -9.17 -17.70
CA GLY A 170 -15.69 -7.88 -17.31
C GLY A 170 -15.73 -7.60 -15.81
N LEU A 171 -15.87 -6.32 -15.44
CA LEU A 171 -15.82 -5.80 -14.09
C LEU A 171 -17.18 -5.25 -13.64
N LEU A 172 -17.71 -5.76 -12.53
CA LEU A 172 -18.81 -5.12 -11.82
C LEU A 172 -18.29 -3.94 -11.01
N VAL A 173 -18.99 -2.83 -11.08
CA VAL A 173 -18.66 -1.61 -10.34
C VAL A 173 -19.90 -1.06 -9.63
N GLY A 174 -19.67 -0.36 -8.53
CA GLY A 174 -20.70 0.37 -7.80
C GLY A 174 -20.44 1.86 -7.85
N ARG A 175 -21.38 2.66 -8.33
CA ARG A 175 -21.29 4.12 -8.32
C ARG A 175 -22.08 4.68 -7.14
N VAL A 176 -21.48 5.62 -6.42
CA VAL A 176 -22.17 6.39 -5.39
C VAL A 176 -22.99 7.48 -6.06
N ASP A 177 -24.31 7.34 -6.06
CA ASP A 177 -25.21 8.35 -6.60
C ASP A 177 -25.67 9.28 -5.47
N PRO A 178 -25.68 10.63 -5.68
CA PRO A 178 -26.14 11.57 -4.66
C PRO A 178 -27.56 11.26 -4.19
N GLY A 179 -27.74 11.16 -2.86
CA GLY A 179 -29.04 10.88 -2.23
C GLY A 179 -29.47 9.40 -2.25
N SER A 180 -28.72 8.49 -2.86
CA SER A 180 -28.97 7.05 -2.79
C SER A 180 -28.24 6.41 -1.60
N PRO A 181 -28.89 5.59 -0.78
CA PRO A 181 -28.23 4.85 0.29
C PRO A 181 -27.49 3.61 -0.21
N GLU A 182 -27.74 3.16 -1.43
CA GLU A 182 -27.09 2.00 -2.05
C GLU A 182 -26.37 2.39 -3.35
N LEU A 183 -25.39 1.57 -3.74
CA LEU A 183 -24.62 1.77 -4.96
C LEU A 183 -25.46 1.43 -6.20
N SER A 184 -25.35 2.27 -7.23
CA SER A 184 -25.84 1.99 -8.59
C SER A 184 -24.85 1.05 -9.26
N VAL A 185 -25.25 -0.21 -9.51
CA VAL A 185 -24.36 -1.24 -10.06
C VAL A 185 -24.26 -1.12 -11.58
N GLY A 186 -23.05 -1.12 -12.07
CA GLY A 186 -22.72 -1.14 -13.50
C GLY A 186 -21.84 -2.31 -13.90
N LEU A 187 -21.85 -2.60 -15.19
CA LEU A 187 -20.94 -3.55 -15.84
C LEU A 187 -19.99 -2.80 -16.76
N ILE A 188 -18.69 -2.98 -16.58
CA ILE A 188 -17.68 -2.50 -17.54
C ILE A 188 -17.11 -3.70 -18.27
N SER A 189 -17.39 -3.79 -19.57
CA SER A 189 -16.78 -4.78 -20.46
C SER A 189 -15.41 -4.29 -20.90
N ALA A 190 -14.34 -5.01 -20.55
CA ALA A 190 -12.98 -4.65 -20.94
C ALA A 190 -12.11 -5.91 -21.07
N ARG A 191 -11.18 -5.89 -22.03
CA ARG A 191 -10.24 -7.03 -22.27
C ARG A 191 -9.14 -7.11 -21.23
N ALA A 192 -8.83 -5.98 -20.56
CA ALA A 192 -7.87 -5.92 -19.47
C ALA A 192 -8.43 -5.12 -18.30
N VAL A 193 -8.26 -5.67 -17.09
CA VAL A 193 -8.52 -4.99 -15.81
C VAL A 193 -7.19 -4.83 -15.08
N VAL A 194 -6.79 -3.58 -14.82
CA VAL A 194 -5.55 -3.24 -14.11
C VAL A 194 -5.92 -2.75 -12.71
N LEU A 195 -5.62 -3.53 -11.69
CA LEU A 195 -5.75 -3.15 -10.29
C LEU A 195 -4.57 -2.24 -9.91
N ALA A 196 -4.86 -1.01 -9.50
CA ALA A 196 -3.92 0.00 -9.02
C ALA A 196 -4.46 0.66 -7.73
N THR A 197 -5.10 -0.12 -6.88
CA THR A 197 -5.95 0.30 -5.77
C THR A 197 -5.18 0.66 -4.51
N GLY A 198 -3.85 0.56 -4.50
CA GLY A 198 -3.02 0.78 -3.32
C GLY A 198 -3.13 -0.35 -2.30
N GLY A 199 -2.69 -0.05 -1.07
CA GLY A 199 -2.61 -1.00 0.02
C GLY A 199 -3.88 -1.13 0.85
N TYR A 200 -3.68 -1.45 2.13
CA TYR A 200 -4.77 -1.71 3.09
C TYR A 200 -4.46 -1.21 4.51
N GLY A 201 -3.76 -0.08 4.65
CA GLY A 201 -3.37 0.45 5.96
C GLY A 201 -4.53 0.72 6.90
N GLN A 202 -5.73 0.99 6.38
CA GLN A 202 -6.95 1.15 7.18
C GLN A 202 -7.44 -0.14 7.86
N ALA A 203 -6.79 -1.27 7.63
CA ALA A 203 -6.96 -2.46 8.45
C ALA A 203 -6.39 -2.30 9.86
N PHE A 204 -5.62 -1.25 10.13
CA PHE A 204 -4.99 -0.94 11.42
C PHE A 204 -5.55 0.36 12.01
N ALA A 205 -5.65 0.45 13.33
CA ALA A 205 -6.18 1.61 14.04
C ALA A 205 -5.29 2.86 13.90
N THR A 206 -3.96 2.66 13.75
CA THR A 206 -3.01 3.75 13.49
C THR A 206 -2.31 3.49 12.17
N THR A 207 -2.49 4.39 11.22
CA THR A 207 -1.91 4.26 9.87
C THR A 207 -1.62 5.63 9.26
N THR A 208 -0.66 5.68 8.35
CA THR A 208 -0.41 6.88 7.52
C THR A 208 -1.32 6.94 6.28
N ASN A 209 -2.10 5.89 6.02
CA ASN A 209 -2.92 5.79 4.83
C ASN A 209 -4.27 6.50 4.98
N PRO A 210 -4.77 7.19 3.95
CA PRO A 210 -6.08 7.85 3.98
C PRO A 210 -7.23 6.85 4.11
N ALA A 211 -8.40 7.35 4.53
CA ALA A 211 -9.57 6.55 4.91
C ALA A 211 -10.05 5.57 3.83
N GLY A 212 -9.83 5.89 2.55
CA GLY A 212 -10.21 5.06 1.41
C GLY A 212 -9.27 3.88 1.10
N VAL A 213 -8.13 3.72 1.81
CA VAL A 213 -7.14 2.65 1.55
C VAL A 213 -7.51 1.39 2.33
N THR A 214 -8.49 0.68 1.82
CA THR A 214 -9.23 -0.43 2.49
C THR A 214 -8.95 -1.81 1.88
N GLY A 215 -8.03 -1.93 0.90
CA GLY A 215 -7.65 -3.22 0.31
C GLY A 215 -8.66 -3.79 -0.70
N ASP A 216 -9.46 -2.93 -1.33
CA ASP A 216 -10.57 -3.35 -2.21
C ASP A 216 -10.11 -4.20 -3.39
N GLY A 217 -8.99 -3.81 -4.04
CA GLY A 217 -8.44 -4.58 -5.16
C GLY A 217 -7.86 -5.93 -4.74
N LEU A 218 -7.23 -6.02 -3.57
CA LEU A 218 -6.75 -7.27 -3.02
C LEU A 218 -7.93 -8.21 -2.71
N ALA A 219 -8.97 -7.70 -2.04
CA ALA A 219 -10.17 -8.45 -1.72
C ALA A 219 -10.91 -8.95 -2.98
N LEU A 220 -11.02 -8.08 -4.01
CA LEU A 220 -11.58 -8.44 -5.33
C LEU A 220 -10.75 -9.55 -5.98
N ALA A 221 -9.43 -9.40 -6.05
CA ALA A 221 -8.53 -10.37 -6.68
C ALA A 221 -8.65 -11.76 -6.03
N VAL A 222 -8.73 -11.80 -4.69
CA VAL A 222 -8.89 -13.05 -3.93
C VAL A 222 -10.26 -13.68 -4.19
N ARG A 223 -11.35 -12.91 -4.22
CA ARG A 223 -12.68 -13.43 -4.57
C ARG A 223 -12.73 -13.97 -6.00
N ALA A 224 -11.94 -13.36 -6.89
CA ALA A 224 -11.80 -13.84 -8.28
C ALA A 224 -10.91 -15.10 -8.40
N GLY A 225 -10.19 -15.50 -7.36
CA GLY A 225 -9.29 -16.66 -7.36
C GLY A 225 -7.85 -16.34 -7.78
N ALA A 226 -7.44 -15.08 -7.81
CA ALA A 226 -6.06 -14.70 -8.07
C ALA A 226 -5.13 -15.13 -6.91
N ALA A 227 -3.91 -15.53 -7.25
CA ALA A 227 -2.89 -15.86 -6.27
C ALA A 227 -2.44 -14.61 -5.50
N VAL A 228 -2.24 -14.76 -4.18
CA VAL A 228 -1.72 -13.71 -3.29
C VAL A 228 -0.53 -14.26 -2.50
N ARG A 229 0.41 -13.38 -2.11
CA ARG A 229 1.63 -13.78 -1.38
C ARG A 229 2.06 -12.72 -0.39
N ASP A 230 2.77 -13.16 0.66
CA ASP A 230 3.55 -12.33 1.59
C ASP A 230 2.72 -11.30 2.37
N LEU A 231 1.43 -11.59 2.61
CA LEU A 231 0.47 -10.66 3.22
C LEU A 231 0.77 -10.35 4.70
N GLU A 232 1.58 -11.18 5.37
CA GLU A 232 2.07 -10.94 6.74
C GLU A 232 3.07 -9.79 6.82
N PHE A 233 3.67 -9.36 5.70
CA PHE A 233 4.65 -8.27 5.67
C PHE A 233 3.99 -6.91 5.50
N VAL A 234 3.47 -6.38 6.59
CA VAL A 234 3.00 -5.01 6.70
C VAL A 234 4.09 -4.18 7.34
N GLN A 235 4.60 -3.18 6.62
CA GLN A 235 5.62 -2.26 7.14
C GLN A 235 4.96 -1.21 8.03
N PHE A 236 5.46 -1.08 9.25
CA PHE A 236 5.14 0.00 10.17
C PHE A 236 6.16 1.12 10.00
N HIS A 237 5.70 2.35 9.69
CA HIS A 237 6.60 3.50 9.71
C HIS A 237 6.94 3.85 11.15
N PRO A 238 8.23 4.00 11.49
CA PRO A 238 8.64 4.26 12.87
C PRO A 238 8.06 5.54 13.44
N THR A 239 8.04 6.60 12.65
CA THR A 239 7.74 7.96 13.09
C THR A 239 6.41 8.45 12.51
N VAL A 240 5.31 7.94 13.06
CA VAL A 240 3.96 8.50 12.86
C VAL A 240 3.67 9.42 14.02
N LEU A 241 3.16 10.64 13.75
CA LEU A 241 2.81 11.60 14.79
C LEU A 241 1.76 10.99 15.74
N TRP A 242 2.11 10.93 17.02
CA TRP A 242 1.25 10.35 18.04
C TRP A 242 0.36 11.40 18.69
N SER A 243 -0.89 11.03 18.96
CA SER A 243 -1.83 11.76 19.81
C SER A 243 -2.73 10.76 20.53
N ALA A 244 -3.10 11.04 21.77
CA ALA A 244 -3.91 10.16 22.60
C ALA A 244 -5.28 9.80 21.98
N ASP A 245 -5.86 10.74 21.24
CA ASP A 245 -7.20 10.59 20.62
C ASP A 245 -7.13 10.22 19.14
N ALA A 246 -5.92 10.05 18.58
CA ALA A 246 -5.77 9.77 17.15
C ALA A 246 -6.11 8.31 16.83
N SER A 247 -6.97 8.13 15.83
CA SER A 247 -7.28 6.83 15.23
C SER A 247 -7.47 6.96 13.72
N GLY A 248 -7.18 5.90 12.97
CA GLY A 248 -7.21 5.94 11.52
C GLY A 248 -5.97 6.60 10.94
N GLN A 249 -6.17 7.55 10.04
CA GLN A 249 -5.07 8.27 9.40
C GLN A 249 -4.38 9.23 10.36
N CYS A 250 -3.07 9.01 10.58
CA CYS A 250 -2.19 9.89 11.37
C CYS A 250 -1.11 10.52 10.49
N PRO A 251 -0.68 11.75 10.78
CA PRO A 251 0.38 12.40 10.01
C PRO A 251 1.69 11.62 10.05
N LEU A 252 2.34 11.51 8.89
CA LEU A 252 3.67 10.95 8.77
C LEU A 252 4.70 12.02 9.17
N ILE A 253 5.67 11.65 10.01
CA ILE A 253 6.91 12.41 10.21
C ILE A 253 7.97 11.76 9.34
N THR A 254 8.36 12.46 8.27
CA THR A 254 9.22 11.90 7.22
C THR A 254 10.55 11.37 7.74
N GLU A 255 11.01 10.30 7.14
CA GLU A 255 12.32 9.70 7.43
C GLU A 255 13.50 10.62 7.05
N ALA A 256 13.30 11.49 6.05
CA ALA A 256 14.28 12.49 5.67
C ALA A 256 14.69 13.42 6.83
N LEU A 257 13.81 13.60 7.84
CA LEU A 257 14.13 14.36 9.05
C LEU A 257 15.23 13.65 9.88
N ARG A 258 15.17 12.30 9.99
CA ARG A 258 16.27 11.52 10.60
C ARG A 258 17.54 11.57 9.72
N GLY A 259 17.37 11.58 8.40
CA GLY A 259 18.45 11.80 7.43
C GLY A 259 19.12 13.17 7.55
N ALA A 260 18.41 14.17 8.10
CA ALA A 260 18.90 15.50 8.40
C ALA A 260 19.54 15.64 9.80
N GLY A 261 19.48 14.59 10.62
CA GLY A 261 20.13 14.55 11.93
C GLY A 261 19.19 14.42 13.14
N ALA A 262 17.86 14.34 12.94
CA ALA A 262 16.95 14.10 14.05
C ALA A 262 17.16 12.72 14.67
N VAL A 263 17.01 12.59 15.99
CA VAL A 263 17.35 11.41 16.79
C VAL A 263 16.13 10.91 17.55
N LEU A 264 15.90 9.58 17.54
CA LEU A 264 14.87 8.96 18.36
C LEU A 264 15.31 8.84 19.82
N VAL A 265 14.52 9.40 20.73
CA VAL A 265 14.80 9.44 22.18
C VAL A 265 13.60 8.95 22.99
N ASP A 266 13.89 8.46 24.20
CA ASP A 266 12.87 8.17 25.20
C ASP A 266 12.55 9.41 26.08
N SER A 267 11.68 9.25 27.09
CA SER A 267 11.29 10.34 28.00
C SER A 267 12.44 10.90 28.85
N ALA A 268 13.56 10.19 28.95
CA ALA A 268 14.77 10.64 29.65
C ALA A 268 15.81 11.24 28.70
N GLY A 269 15.49 11.40 27.39
CA GLY A 269 16.42 11.89 26.37
C GLY A 269 17.47 10.86 25.95
N GLN A 270 17.33 9.59 26.31
CA GLN A 270 18.26 8.55 25.92
C GLN A 270 17.95 8.06 24.49
N SER A 271 19.02 7.99 23.66
CA SER A 271 18.89 7.49 22.28
C SER A 271 18.35 6.06 22.23
N VAL A 272 17.31 5.84 21.43
CA VAL A 272 16.71 4.52 21.21
C VAL A 272 17.55 3.67 20.27
N MET A 273 18.21 4.30 19.30
CA MET A 273 18.92 3.62 18.20
C MET A 273 20.45 3.60 18.36
N ALA A 274 20.99 4.24 19.39
CA ALA A 274 22.44 4.35 19.63
C ALA A 274 23.22 4.79 18.37
N GLY A 275 22.72 5.82 17.66
CA GLY A 275 23.32 6.38 16.44
C GLY A 275 22.98 5.64 15.15
N ARG A 276 22.11 4.61 15.19
CA ARG A 276 21.64 3.87 14.00
C ARG A 276 20.25 4.30 13.54
N ASP A 277 19.90 5.59 13.67
CA ASP A 277 18.58 6.12 13.35
C ASP A 277 18.17 5.97 11.87
N LEU A 278 19.13 5.71 10.99
CA LEU A 278 18.94 5.41 9.56
C LEU A 278 18.99 3.90 9.24
N ALA A 279 18.85 3.02 10.23
CA ALA A 279 18.63 1.60 9.96
C ALA A 279 17.32 1.37 9.18
N PRO A 280 17.13 0.21 8.52
CA PRO A 280 15.88 -0.15 7.87
C PRO A 280 14.67 -0.02 8.80
N ARG A 281 13.51 0.34 8.24
CA ARG A 281 12.30 0.71 9.02
C ARG A 281 11.82 -0.37 9.97
N ASP A 282 11.90 -1.63 9.59
CA ASP A 282 11.54 -2.76 10.45
C ASP A 282 12.44 -2.86 11.69
N VAL A 283 13.73 -2.54 11.56
CA VAL A 283 14.70 -2.51 12.67
C VAL A 283 14.38 -1.37 13.63
N VAL A 284 14.15 -0.16 13.08
CA VAL A 284 13.82 1.02 13.90
C VAL A 284 12.48 0.84 14.61
N ALA A 285 11.45 0.38 13.89
CA ALA A 285 10.12 0.14 14.48
C ALA A 285 10.17 -0.91 15.60
N ALA A 286 10.94 -1.98 15.42
CA ALA A 286 11.12 -3.02 16.45
C ALA A 286 11.82 -2.49 17.71
N ALA A 287 12.88 -1.68 17.52
CA ALA A 287 13.59 -1.06 18.64
C ALA A 287 12.66 -0.12 19.44
N MET A 288 11.86 0.70 18.72
CA MET A 288 10.87 1.58 19.34
C MET A 288 9.83 0.78 20.15
N LEU A 289 9.21 -0.24 19.54
CA LEU A 289 8.20 -1.08 20.21
C LEU A 289 8.78 -1.76 21.46
N SER A 290 10.01 -2.27 21.40
CA SER A 290 10.70 -2.86 22.53
C SER A 290 10.94 -1.83 23.64
N ARG A 291 11.36 -0.61 23.28
CA ARG A 291 11.59 0.47 24.27
C ARG A 291 10.29 0.95 24.89
N MET A 292 9.23 1.13 24.08
CA MET A 292 7.89 1.50 24.55
C MET A 292 7.35 0.46 25.54
N ALA A 293 7.47 -0.83 25.23
CA ALA A 293 7.05 -1.92 26.12
C ALA A 293 7.84 -1.93 27.43
N ALA A 294 9.15 -1.76 27.37
CA ALA A 294 10.01 -1.72 28.56
C ALA A 294 9.69 -0.56 29.51
N LEU A 295 9.28 0.59 28.95
CA LEU A 295 8.92 1.78 29.72
C LEU A 295 7.43 1.85 30.10
N GLY A 296 6.57 1.02 29.50
CA GLY A 296 5.12 1.06 29.67
C GLY A 296 4.49 2.34 29.11
N VAL A 297 5.03 2.88 28.00
CA VAL A 297 4.58 4.15 27.40
C VAL A 297 3.97 3.93 26.01
N PRO A 298 2.99 4.76 25.58
CA PRO A 298 2.33 4.60 24.28
C PRO A 298 3.12 5.20 23.11
N HIS A 299 4.15 5.98 23.34
CA HIS A 299 4.97 6.66 22.31
C HIS A 299 6.37 6.97 22.82
N LEU A 300 7.24 7.30 21.89
CA LEU A 300 8.57 7.88 22.12
C LEU A 300 8.64 9.26 21.48
N TRP A 301 9.82 9.84 21.38
CA TRP A 301 10.01 11.17 20.81
C TRP A 301 11.06 11.17 19.71
N LEU A 302 10.88 12.05 18.74
CA LEU A 302 11.88 12.42 17.76
C LEU A 302 12.38 13.82 18.09
N ASP A 303 13.63 13.92 18.46
CA ASP A 303 14.32 15.19 18.69
C ASP A 303 14.88 15.72 17.38
N ALA A 304 14.29 16.79 16.87
CA ALA A 304 14.70 17.51 15.66
C ALA A 304 15.30 18.89 15.96
N THR A 305 15.45 19.26 17.24
CA THR A 305 15.85 20.62 17.68
C THR A 305 17.24 21.04 17.19
N MET A 306 18.09 20.08 16.83
CA MET A 306 19.44 20.33 16.29
C MET A 306 19.48 20.36 14.75
N VAL A 307 18.35 20.22 14.07
CA VAL A 307 18.28 20.29 12.62
C VAL A 307 18.11 21.75 12.20
N GLU A 308 19.11 22.28 11.48
CA GLU A 308 19.07 23.65 10.97
C GLU A 308 17.91 23.84 9.98
N ASP A 309 17.25 25.01 10.06
CA ASP A 309 16.13 25.42 9.19
C ASP A 309 15.05 24.34 9.04
N VAL A 310 14.77 23.62 10.14
CA VAL A 310 13.95 22.42 10.15
C VAL A 310 12.53 22.63 9.59
N GLU A 311 11.90 23.77 9.89
CA GLU A 311 10.56 24.07 9.40
C GLU A 311 10.53 24.40 7.90
N ASP A 312 11.53 25.11 7.39
CA ASP A 312 11.64 25.48 5.97
C ASP A 312 11.99 24.25 5.11
N ARG A 313 12.81 23.35 5.67
CA ARG A 313 13.20 22.11 4.98
C ARG A 313 12.11 21.04 4.98
N PHE A 314 11.24 21.03 5.98
CA PHE A 314 10.17 20.05 6.16
C PHE A 314 8.81 20.69 6.43
N PRO A 315 8.30 21.52 5.49
CA PRO A 315 7.10 22.34 5.71
C PRO A 315 5.84 21.52 5.96
N THR A 316 5.72 20.31 5.38
CA THR A 316 4.58 19.41 5.60
C THR A 316 4.59 18.87 7.03
N VAL A 317 5.75 18.44 7.53
CA VAL A 317 5.91 17.99 8.92
C VAL A 317 5.65 19.14 9.88
N ALA A 318 6.22 20.33 9.61
CA ALA A 318 6.03 21.51 10.44
C ALA A 318 4.54 21.90 10.56
N ALA A 319 3.80 21.85 9.45
CA ALA A 319 2.37 22.10 9.47
C ALA A 319 1.58 21.06 10.31
N ALA A 320 1.95 19.79 10.23
CA ALA A 320 1.33 18.72 11.02
C ALA A 320 1.64 18.87 12.52
N CYS A 321 2.88 19.16 12.88
CA CYS A 321 3.31 19.41 14.26
C CYS A 321 2.58 20.62 14.87
N ARG A 322 2.56 21.75 14.17
CA ARG A 322 1.85 22.97 14.64
C ARG A 322 0.36 22.72 14.86
N LYS A 323 -0.30 21.94 13.97
CA LYS A 323 -1.71 21.55 14.15
C LYS A 323 -1.94 20.72 15.42
N SER A 324 -0.92 19.98 15.86
CA SER A 324 -0.95 19.17 17.08
C SER A 324 -0.37 19.90 18.30
N GLY A 325 -0.05 21.19 18.18
CA GLY A 325 0.49 22.02 19.28
C GLY A 325 1.96 21.77 19.58
N VAL A 326 2.73 21.21 18.63
CA VAL A 326 4.17 20.93 18.75
C VAL A 326 4.95 21.91 17.88
N ASP A 327 5.90 22.62 18.45
CA ASP A 327 6.92 23.39 17.71
C ASP A 327 8.16 22.52 17.53
N MET A 328 8.36 21.99 16.32
CA MET A 328 9.44 21.04 16.06
C MET A 328 10.85 21.66 16.14
N ALA A 329 10.98 22.99 16.21
CA ALA A 329 12.26 23.67 16.41
C ALA A 329 12.69 23.69 17.88
N THR A 330 11.74 23.58 18.81
CA THR A 330 11.99 23.68 20.27
C THR A 330 11.49 22.47 21.05
N ASP A 331 10.51 21.74 20.54
CA ASP A 331 9.88 20.61 21.22
C ASP A 331 10.28 19.28 20.60
N TRP A 332 10.32 18.22 21.38
CA TRP A 332 10.40 16.88 20.86
C TRP A 332 9.06 16.43 20.28
N ILE A 333 9.08 15.85 19.09
CA ILE A 333 7.89 15.39 18.37
C ILE A 333 7.46 14.04 18.92
N PRO A 334 6.24 13.87 19.48
CA PRO A 334 5.76 12.58 19.94
C PRO A 334 5.50 11.66 18.73
N VAL A 335 6.10 10.46 18.73
CA VAL A 335 6.02 9.52 17.61
C VAL A 335 5.81 8.09 18.08
N ALA A 336 5.05 7.31 17.29
CA ALA A 336 4.87 5.87 17.48
C ALA A 336 4.85 5.15 16.12
N PRO A 337 5.21 3.84 16.07
CA PRO A 337 5.07 3.06 14.85
C PRO A 337 3.61 2.93 14.41
N GLY A 338 3.33 3.16 13.12
CA GLY A 338 2.01 3.01 12.52
C GLY A 338 2.05 2.30 11.17
N ALA A 339 0.97 1.58 10.81
CA ALA A 339 0.88 0.86 9.54
C ALA A 339 1.03 1.83 8.35
N HIS A 340 1.91 1.47 7.41
CA HIS A 340 2.32 2.39 6.36
C HIS A 340 2.29 1.80 4.95
N TYR A 341 2.81 0.58 4.77
CA TYR A 341 2.95 -0.02 3.44
C TYR A 341 2.77 -1.55 3.49
N ALA A 342 2.06 -2.10 2.51
CA ALA A 342 1.90 -3.53 2.32
C ALA A 342 2.98 -4.06 1.36
N CYS A 343 3.91 -4.89 1.83
CA CYS A 343 4.92 -5.50 0.97
C CYS A 343 4.37 -6.71 0.20
N GLY A 344 3.37 -7.39 0.75
CA GLY A 344 2.61 -8.44 0.11
C GLY A 344 1.39 -7.93 -0.63
N GLY A 345 0.77 -8.79 -1.44
CA GLY A 345 -0.39 -8.44 -2.25
C GLY A 345 -0.75 -9.50 -3.29
N VAL A 346 -1.40 -9.07 -4.35
CA VAL A 346 -1.68 -9.91 -5.53
C VAL A 346 -0.37 -10.29 -6.19
N ALA A 347 -0.12 -11.59 -6.34
CA ALA A 347 1.11 -12.08 -6.98
C ALA A 347 1.13 -11.63 -8.44
N ALA A 348 2.13 -10.83 -8.80
CA ALA A 348 2.30 -10.28 -10.13
C ALA A 348 3.79 -10.23 -10.51
N ASP A 349 4.08 -10.28 -11.80
CA ASP A 349 5.41 -9.99 -12.33
C ASP A 349 5.64 -8.46 -12.48
N MET A 350 6.82 -8.06 -12.93
CA MET A 350 7.15 -6.64 -13.16
C MET A 350 6.40 -6.00 -14.33
N ASN A 351 5.61 -6.77 -15.10
CA ASN A 351 4.67 -6.28 -16.10
C ASN A 351 3.23 -6.25 -15.57
N GLY A 352 3.02 -6.54 -14.28
CA GLY A 352 1.71 -6.56 -13.65
C GLY A 352 0.87 -7.79 -13.98
N GLN A 353 1.38 -8.81 -14.66
CA GLN A 353 0.64 -10.02 -15.00
C GLN A 353 0.37 -10.84 -13.74
N THR A 354 -0.90 -11.19 -13.51
CA THR A 354 -1.33 -12.04 -12.38
C THR A 354 -1.55 -13.49 -12.81
N SER A 355 -1.94 -14.35 -11.86
CA SER A 355 -2.34 -15.73 -12.16
C SER A 355 -3.63 -15.84 -12.99
N LEU A 356 -4.40 -14.75 -13.14
CA LEU A 356 -5.64 -14.73 -13.93
C LEU A 356 -5.44 -13.97 -15.24
N PRO A 357 -5.65 -14.63 -16.41
CA PRO A 357 -5.56 -13.96 -17.70
C PRO A 357 -6.48 -12.74 -17.77
N GLY A 358 -5.96 -11.61 -18.27
CA GLY A 358 -6.69 -10.36 -18.40
C GLY A 358 -6.82 -9.53 -17.11
N LEU A 359 -6.45 -10.10 -15.95
CA LEU A 359 -6.33 -9.36 -14.69
C LEU A 359 -4.86 -9.02 -14.43
N PHE A 360 -4.60 -7.74 -14.16
CA PHE A 360 -3.28 -7.20 -13.85
C PHE A 360 -3.29 -6.48 -12.51
N ALA A 361 -2.12 -6.39 -11.86
CA ALA A 361 -1.96 -5.66 -10.60
C ALA A 361 -0.66 -4.85 -10.64
N VAL A 362 -0.70 -3.57 -10.27
CA VAL A 362 0.43 -2.65 -10.30
C VAL A 362 0.47 -1.73 -9.08
N GLY A 363 1.65 -1.33 -8.66
CA GLY A 363 1.85 -0.57 -7.42
C GLY A 363 1.56 -1.41 -6.17
N GLU A 364 1.22 -0.78 -5.07
CA GLU A 364 1.16 -1.42 -3.75
C GLU A 364 0.17 -2.58 -3.62
N VAL A 365 -0.86 -2.67 -4.48
CA VAL A 365 -1.77 -3.84 -4.49
C VAL A 365 -1.06 -5.10 -5.00
N ALA A 366 0.04 -4.94 -5.75
CA ALA A 366 0.81 -6.01 -6.35
C ALA A 366 1.95 -6.48 -5.43
N ARG A 367 2.18 -7.78 -5.39
CA ARG A 367 3.39 -8.37 -4.84
C ARG A 367 4.30 -8.77 -5.99
N THR A 368 5.29 -7.95 -6.29
CA THR A 368 6.25 -8.13 -7.39
C THR A 368 7.50 -8.92 -7.00
N GLY A 369 7.78 -8.97 -5.70
CA GLY A 369 9.03 -9.49 -5.16
C GLY A 369 10.10 -8.44 -4.92
N VAL A 370 9.91 -7.20 -5.34
CA VAL A 370 10.87 -6.10 -5.12
C VAL A 370 11.12 -5.85 -3.64
N HIS A 371 10.09 -5.86 -2.82
CA HIS A 371 10.18 -5.42 -1.42
C HIS A 371 10.52 -6.52 -0.42
N GLY A 372 10.40 -7.79 -0.81
CA GLY A 372 10.64 -8.90 0.12
C GLY A 372 9.85 -8.76 1.41
N ALA A 373 10.51 -8.91 2.56
CA ALA A 373 9.88 -8.83 3.87
C ALA A 373 9.81 -7.41 4.45
N ASN A 374 10.42 -6.41 3.81
CA ASN A 374 10.45 -5.01 4.26
C ASN A 374 10.87 -4.09 3.10
N ARG A 375 10.09 -3.06 2.82
CA ARG A 375 10.32 -2.13 1.72
C ARG A 375 11.43 -1.13 2.07
N LEU A 376 12.42 -0.98 1.18
CA LEU A 376 13.37 0.12 1.24
C LEU A 376 12.64 1.45 1.03
N ALA A 377 12.97 2.46 1.81
CA ALA A 377 12.39 3.79 1.71
C ALA A 377 12.44 4.33 0.27
N SER A 378 11.45 5.10 -0.13
CA SER A 378 11.34 5.78 -1.44
C SER A 378 11.33 4.90 -2.70
N ASN A 379 11.29 3.56 -2.58
CA ASN A 379 11.13 2.66 -3.74
C ASN A 379 9.66 2.55 -4.23
N SER A 380 8.65 2.87 -3.40
CA SER A 380 7.24 2.58 -3.73
C SER A 380 6.68 3.41 -4.88
N LEU A 381 6.92 4.73 -4.92
CA LEU A 381 6.47 5.57 -6.04
C LEU A 381 7.22 5.23 -7.33
N THR A 382 8.52 4.93 -7.22
CA THR A 382 9.34 4.50 -8.36
C THR A 382 8.81 3.18 -8.94
N GLU A 383 8.49 2.18 -8.09
CA GLU A 383 7.87 0.92 -8.52
C GLU A 383 6.50 1.16 -9.16
N ALA A 384 5.63 1.91 -8.50
CA ALA A 384 4.28 2.18 -8.96
C ALA A 384 4.26 2.75 -10.39
N MET A 385 5.13 3.72 -10.68
CA MET A 385 5.21 4.32 -12.01
C MET A 385 5.99 3.46 -13.00
N THR A 386 7.03 2.73 -12.57
CA THR A 386 7.71 1.76 -13.43
C THR A 386 6.74 0.71 -13.94
N MET A 387 5.99 0.08 -13.04
CA MET A 387 4.98 -0.91 -13.42
C MET A 387 3.86 -0.29 -14.26
N GLY A 388 3.37 0.89 -13.86
CA GLY A 388 2.35 1.60 -14.62
C GLY A 388 2.75 1.85 -16.08
N ARG A 389 4.00 2.27 -16.32
CA ARG A 389 4.53 2.45 -17.68
C ARG A 389 4.66 1.12 -18.42
N ARG A 390 5.17 0.08 -17.77
CA ARG A 390 5.35 -1.24 -18.39
C ARG A 390 4.02 -1.87 -18.79
N ILE A 391 3.03 -1.92 -17.89
CA ILE A 391 1.72 -2.46 -18.21
C ILE A 391 0.97 -1.62 -19.24
N GLY A 392 1.04 -0.30 -19.13
CA GLY A 392 0.42 0.59 -20.11
C GLY A 392 1.01 0.41 -21.52
N ALA A 393 2.32 0.18 -21.63
CA ALA A 393 2.98 -0.15 -22.89
C ALA A 393 2.53 -1.52 -23.40
N LEU A 394 2.59 -2.55 -22.57
CA LEU A 394 2.18 -3.91 -22.93
C LEU A 394 0.74 -3.94 -23.48
N LEU A 395 -0.21 -3.37 -22.74
CA LEU A 395 -1.61 -3.31 -23.15
C LEU A 395 -1.87 -2.37 -24.34
N GLY A 396 -1.00 -1.38 -24.50
CA GLY A 396 -0.99 -0.52 -25.67
C GLY A 396 -0.61 -1.28 -26.94
N ASP A 397 0.39 -2.15 -26.85
CA ASP A 397 0.88 -2.92 -28.00
C ASP A 397 -0.05 -4.11 -28.27
N GLU A 398 -0.41 -4.89 -27.23
CA GLU A 398 -1.24 -6.08 -27.39
C GLU A 398 -2.27 -6.22 -26.24
N LEU A 399 -3.53 -6.48 -26.60
CA LEU A 399 -4.60 -6.76 -25.64
C LEU A 399 -4.77 -8.27 -25.43
N PRO A 400 -5.08 -8.71 -24.20
CA PRO A 400 -5.38 -10.11 -23.94
C PRO A 400 -6.46 -10.67 -24.89
N SER A 401 -6.32 -11.93 -25.29
CA SER A 401 -7.30 -12.58 -26.16
C SER A 401 -8.62 -12.89 -25.46
N ARG A 402 -8.60 -12.94 -24.11
CA ARG A 402 -9.76 -13.26 -23.27
C ARG A 402 -10.08 -12.08 -22.33
N PHE A 403 -11.38 -11.95 -22.03
CA PHE A 403 -11.83 -11.05 -20.96
C PHE A 403 -11.42 -11.62 -19.59
N PRO A 404 -11.05 -10.77 -18.62
CA PRO A 404 -10.80 -11.23 -17.27
C PRO A 404 -12.08 -11.80 -16.65
N CYS A 405 -11.96 -12.93 -16.00
CA CYS A 405 -13.07 -13.57 -15.30
C CYS A 405 -12.57 -14.22 -14.01
N ALA A 406 -13.49 -14.46 -13.08
CA ALA A 406 -13.21 -15.24 -11.89
C ALA A 406 -12.82 -16.69 -12.29
N ALA A 407 -11.86 -17.26 -11.58
CA ALA A 407 -11.44 -18.66 -11.78
C ALA A 407 -12.61 -19.61 -11.52
N SER A 408 -12.68 -20.72 -12.30
CA SER A 408 -13.62 -21.79 -12.00
C SER A 408 -13.23 -22.48 -10.68
N ALA A 409 -14.21 -23.01 -9.96
CA ALA A 409 -13.97 -23.72 -8.70
C ALA A 409 -12.98 -24.90 -8.83
N GLN A 410 -12.78 -25.43 -10.04
CA GLN A 410 -11.83 -26.52 -10.34
C GLN A 410 -10.39 -26.03 -10.54
N GLU A 411 -10.19 -24.80 -11.07
CA GLU A 411 -8.86 -24.23 -11.29
C GLU A 411 -8.26 -23.67 -9.99
N ALA A 412 -9.11 -23.23 -9.06
CA ALA A 412 -8.70 -22.69 -7.77
C ALA A 412 -8.09 -23.76 -6.82
N GLY A 413 -8.28 -25.05 -7.09
CA GLY A 413 -7.79 -26.14 -6.23
C GLY A 413 -6.30 -26.48 -6.37
N ASN A 414 -5.59 -26.02 -7.41
CA ASN A 414 -4.19 -26.37 -7.70
C ASN A 414 -3.16 -25.30 -7.41
N GLY A 415 -3.59 -24.09 -7.02
CA GLY A 415 -2.67 -23.01 -6.64
C GLY A 415 -2.89 -22.61 -5.18
N GLY A 416 -1.97 -22.94 -4.32
CA GLY A 416 -1.91 -22.74 -2.86
C GLY A 416 -2.93 -21.79 -2.22
N ALA A 417 -3.63 -22.25 -1.18
CA ALA A 417 -4.68 -21.60 -0.40
C ALA A 417 -5.92 -21.23 -1.22
N GLY A 418 -6.61 -22.27 -1.77
CA GLY A 418 -7.77 -22.13 -2.60
C GLY A 418 -8.94 -21.44 -1.92
N ALA A 419 -9.51 -20.46 -2.61
CA ALA A 419 -10.86 -20.01 -2.36
C ALA A 419 -11.81 -21.20 -2.61
N ALA A 420 -12.28 -21.85 -1.55
CA ALA A 420 -13.29 -22.88 -1.64
C ALA A 420 -14.56 -22.26 -2.25
N GLY A 421 -14.94 -22.75 -3.42
CA GLY A 421 -16.19 -22.36 -4.06
C GLY A 421 -17.34 -22.51 -3.08
N VAL A 422 -18.04 -21.43 -2.78
CA VAL A 422 -19.25 -21.44 -1.97
C VAL A 422 -20.39 -21.97 -2.83
N ALA A 423 -20.51 -23.28 -2.91
CA ALA A 423 -21.73 -23.96 -3.29
C ALA A 423 -22.57 -24.15 -2.01
N GLY A 424 -23.40 -23.20 -1.72
CA GLY A 424 -24.39 -23.28 -0.62
C GLY A 424 -25.24 -22.03 -0.59
N THR A 425 -26.55 -22.20 -0.56
CA THR A 425 -27.60 -21.18 -0.59
C THR A 425 -27.71 -20.37 0.73
N ALA A 426 -26.63 -20.14 1.45
CA ALA A 426 -26.59 -19.16 2.52
C ALA A 426 -26.54 -17.75 1.88
N ALA A 427 -27.40 -16.85 2.36
CA ALA A 427 -27.43 -15.46 1.91
C ALA A 427 -26.02 -14.88 1.95
N VAL A 428 -25.53 -14.43 0.78
CA VAL A 428 -24.22 -13.80 0.65
C VAL A 428 -24.23 -12.49 1.43
N VAL A 429 -23.46 -12.41 2.47
CA VAL A 429 -23.52 -11.32 3.44
C VAL A 429 -22.16 -10.65 3.48
N GLY A 430 -22.14 -9.36 3.13
CA GLY A 430 -20.98 -8.50 3.37
C GLY A 430 -20.69 -8.33 4.87
N THR A 431 -19.70 -7.53 5.21
CA THR A 431 -19.39 -7.16 6.59
C THR A 431 -20.09 -5.85 6.94
N ALA A 432 -20.73 -5.80 8.12
CA ALA A 432 -21.37 -4.57 8.56
C ALA A 432 -20.35 -3.45 8.82
N PRO A 433 -20.60 -2.21 8.38
CA PRO A 433 -19.69 -1.07 8.60
C PRO A 433 -19.28 -0.85 10.05
N ALA A 434 -20.16 -1.15 11.00
CA ALA A 434 -19.90 -1.06 12.44
C ALA A 434 -18.74 -1.96 12.92
N ALA A 435 -18.37 -3.03 12.17
CA ALA A 435 -17.25 -3.89 12.50
C ALA A 435 -15.87 -3.24 12.23
N ARG A 436 -15.79 -2.18 11.42
CA ARG A 436 -14.53 -1.57 10.97
C ARG A 436 -13.61 -1.17 12.12
N ALA A 437 -14.12 -0.42 13.09
CA ALA A 437 -13.33 0.05 14.22
C ALA A 437 -12.81 -1.11 15.10
N MET A 438 -13.67 -2.10 15.37
CA MET A 438 -13.31 -3.29 16.14
C MET A 438 -12.22 -4.09 15.43
N LEU A 439 -12.36 -4.33 14.11
CA LEU A 439 -11.35 -5.05 13.33
C LEU A 439 -10.03 -4.30 13.31
N ALA A 440 -10.03 -2.98 13.10
CA ALA A 440 -8.80 -2.17 13.08
C ALA A 440 -8.08 -2.18 14.44
N ALA A 441 -8.81 -2.07 15.54
CA ALA A 441 -8.25 -2.17 16.89
C ALA A 441 -7.66 -3.56 17.17
N ALA A 442 -8.36 -4.63 16.78
CA ALA A 442 -7.89 -6.01 16.92
C ALA A 442 -6.62 -6.26 16.07
N MET A 443 -6.60 -5.80 14.82
CA MET A 443 -5.43 -5.90 13.94
C MET A 443 -4.21 -5.19 14.53
N SER A 444 -4.37 -3.96 15.04
CA SER A 444 -3.26 -3.22 15.65
C SER A 444 -2.72 -3.92 16.89
N ARG A 445 -3.59 -4.49 17.72
CA ARG A 445 -3.22 -5.15 18.97
C ARG A 445 -2.59 -6.54 18.74
N LEU A 446 -3.13 -7.33 17.80
CA LEU A 446 -2.85 -8.77 17.67
C LEU A 446 -2.01 -9.13 16.44
N ALA A 447 -2.01 -8.28 15.41
CA ALA A 447 -1.22 -8.43 14.18
C ALA A 447 -0.36 -7.20 13.89
N GLY A 448 -0.07 -6.36 14.88
CA GLY A 448 0.77 -5.18 14.79
C GLY A 448 2.25 -5.49 14.55
N GLY A 449 3.14 -4.60 14.99
CA GLY A 449 4.59 -4.73 14.79
C GLY A 449 5.24 -5.90 15.55
N GLN A 450 4.55 -6.48 16.54
CA GLN A 450 4.94 -7.70 17.24
C GLN A 450 3.72 -8.61 17.40
N ARG A 451 3.88 -9.93 17.23
CA ARG A 451 2.80 -10.90 17.11
C ARG A 451 3.16 -12.20 17.85
N ASP A 452 2.16 -12.92 18.32
CA ASP A 452 2.30 -14.30 18.81
C ASP A 452 1.13 -15.18 18.32
N ARG A 453 1.25 -16.49 18.46
CA ARG A 453 0.23 -17.45 18.03
C ARG A 453 -1.10 -17.20 18.71
N ALA A 454 -1.10 -17.02 20.02
CA ALA A 454 -2.34 -16.89 20.80
C ALA A 454 -3.13 -15.64 20.38
N GLY A 455 -2.44 -14.51 20.22
CA GLY A 455 -3.05 -13.26 19.71
C GLY A 455 -3.56 -13.40 18.28
N LEU A 456 -2.83 -14.06 17.39
CA LEU A 456 -3.29 -14.29 16.02
C LEU A 456 -4.49 -15.25 15.97
N GLU A 457 -4.57 -16.27 16.83
CA GLU A 457 -5.74 -17.16 16.93
C GLU A 457 -6.96 -16.41 17.51
N GLU A 458 -6.75 -15.53 18.51
CA GLU A 458 -7.79 -14.61 19.00
C GLU A 458 -8.29 -13.68 17.88
N LEU A 459 -7.38 -13.12 17.09
CA LEU A 459 -7.73 -12.25 15.96
C LEU A 459 -8.61 -12.98 14.94
N VAL A 460 -8.28 -14.22 14.59
CA VAL A 460 -9.09 -15.05 13.70
C VAL A 460 -10.51 -15.22 14.24
N ALA A 461 -10.65 -15.52 15.54
CA ALA A 461 -11.97 -15.67 16.16
C ALA A 461 -12.79 -14.36 16.14
N LEU A 462 -12.14 -13.21 16.38
CA LEU A 462 -12.77 -11.89 16.30
C LEU A 462 -13.24 -11.57 14.88
N ILE A 463 -12.43 -11.85 13.86
CA ILE A 463 -12.78 -11.65 12.45
C ILE A 463 -13.99 -12.51 12.07
N ASP A 464 -13.98 -13.80 12.44
CA ASP A 464 -15.09 -14.71 12.14
C ASP A 464 -16.41 -14.29 12.82
N SER A 465 -16.34 -13.63 13.98
CA SER A 465 -17.50 -13.13 14.73
C SER A 465 -18.08 -11.80 14.20
N ALA A 466 -17.40 -11.13 13.25
CA ALA A 466 -17.82 -9.83 12.75
C ALA A 466 -19.24 -9.88 12.16
N PRO A 467 -20.13 -8.91 12.48
CA PRO A 467 -21.50 -8.91 12.00
C PRO A 467 -21.57 -8.76 10.47
N GLY A 468 -22.60 -9.34 9.87
CA GLY A 468 -22.86 -9.28 8.43
C GLY A 468 -23.73 -8.09 8.03
N SER A 469 -23.75 -7.78 6.70
CA SER A 469 -24.64 -6.78 6.09
C SER A 469 -25.14 -7.28 4.74
N ALA A 470 -26.45 -7.11 4.50
CA ALA A 470 -27.08 -7.40 3.20
C ALA A 470 -27.17 -6.15 2.29
N ARG A 471 -26.76 -4.97 2.78
CA ARG A 471 -26.75 -3.73 2.00
C ARG A 471 -25.55 -3.71 1.06
N LEU A 472 -25.72 -3.09 -0.10
CA LEU A 472 -24.64 -2.82 -1.03
C LEU A 472 -24.41 -1.31 -1.10
N ASP A 473 -23.74 -0.78 -0.09
CA ASP A 473 -23.24 0.60 -0.04
C ASP A 473 -21.72 0.62 0.07
N LEU A 474 -21.11 1.78 -0.12
CA LEU A 474 -19.66 1.92 -0.09
C LEU A 474 -19.05 1.46 1.25
N ALA A 475 -19.70 1.80 2.36
CA ALA A 475 -19.23 1.44 3.69
C ALA A 475 -19.23 -0.09 3.91
N THR A 476 -20.23 -0.81 3.37
CA THR A 476 -20.27 -2.28 3.40
C THR A 476 -19.18 -2.90 2.51
N VAL A 477 -18.92 -2.33 1.33
CA VAL A 477 -17.82 -2.78 0.44
C VAL A 477 -16.48 -2.64 1.15
N GLU A 478 -16.19 -1.49 1.73
CA GLU A 478 -14.94 -1.24 2.47
C GLU A 478 -14.79 -2.14 3.71
N ALA A 479 -15.85 -2.29 4.50
CA ALA A 479 -15.82 -3.18 5.66
C ALA A 479 -15.59 -4.65 5.26
N THR A 480 -16.17 -5.09 4.13
CA THR A 480 -15.97 -6.45 3.60
C THR A 480 -14.55 -6.65 3.07
N SER A 481 -13.99 -5.63 2.44
CA SER A 481 -12.58 -5.64 1.99
C SER A 481 -11.63 -5.71 3.18
N LEU A 482 -11.83 -4.87 4.20
CA LEU A 482 -11.03 -4.87 5.43
C LEU A 482 -11.14 -6.20 6.18
N HIS A 483 -12.34 -6.79 6.27
CA HIS A 483 -12.52 -8.13 6.85
C HIS A 483 -11.70 -9.18 6.08
N THR A 484 -11.79 -9.19 4.75
CA THR A 484 -11.04 -10.13 3.89
C THR A 484 -9.54 -9.98 4.08
N VAL A 485 -9.05 -8.75 4.05
CA VAL A 485 -7.61 -8.45 4.21
C VAL A 485 -7.13 -8.85 5.61
N SER A 486 -7.86 -8.50 6.66
CA SER A 486 -7.52 -8.86 8.04
C SER A 486 -7.42 -10.38 8.20
N ALA A 487 -8.36 -11.12 7.60
CA ALA A 487 -8.37 -12.56 7.58
C ALA A 487 -7.12 -13.15 6.92
N LEU A 488 -6.79 -12.64 5.73
CA LEU A 488 -5.62 -13.10 4.97
C LEU A 488 -4.28 -12.77 5.66
N VAL A 489 -4.16 -11.58 6.25
CA VAL A 489 -2.96 -11.19 7.02
C VAL A 489 -2.80 -12.08 8.25
N ALA A 490 -3.87 -12.32 9.02
CA ALA A 490 -3.84 -13.17 10.20
C ALA A 490 -3.44 -14.61 9.84
N GLU A 491 -4.02 -15.17 8.78
CA GLU A 491 -3.71 -16.53 8.32
C GLU A 491 -2.27 -16.64 7.79
N ALA A 492 -1.78 -15.66 7.04
CA ALA A 492 -0.40 -15.61 6.57
C ALA A 492 0.58 -15.51 7.74
N ALA A 493 0.29 -14.66 8.74
CA ALA A 493 1.09 -14.48 9.94
C ALA A 493 1.12 -15.74 10.84
N LEU A 494 0.02 -16.51 10.90
CA LEU A 494 -0.02 -17.79 11.61
C LEU A 494 0.84 -18.85 10.92
N ARG A 495 0.83 -18.89 9.58
CA ARG A 495 1.63 -19.84 8.80
C ARG A 495 3.13 -19.58 8.89
N ARG A 496 3.54 -18.32 8.93
CA ARG A 496 4.96 -17.96 9.10
C ARG A 496 5.31 -17.94 10.56
N THR A 497 6.08 -18.94 10.99
CA THR A 497 6.52 -19.07 12.39
C THR A 497 7.85 -18.38 12.66
N GLU A 498 8.65 -18.05 11.64
CA GLU A 498 9.91 -17.33 11.78
C GLU A 498 9.70 -15.80 11.76
N SER A 499 10.46 -15.07 12.57
CA SER A 499 10.59 -13.62 12.44
C SER A 499 11.42 -13.27 11.23
N ARG A 500 10.92 -12.31 10.39
CA ARG A 500 11.66 -11.80 9.24
C ARG A 500 11.13 -10.42 8.82
N GLY A 501 12.03 -9.44 8.71
CA GLY A 501 11.65 -8.09 8.31
C GLY A 501 10.52 -7.51 9.16
N CYS A 502 9.43 -7.09 8.53
CA CYS A 502 8.24 -6.53 9.19
C CYS A 502 7.39 -7.55 9.95
N HIS A 503 7.60 -8.85 9.76
CA HIS A 503 6.89 -9.89 10.49
C HIS A 503 7.73 -10.38 11.68
N ARG A 504 7.33 -10.02 12.91
CA ARG A 504 8.05 -10.38 14.13
C ARG A 504 7.18 -11.18 15.06
N ARG A 505 7.68 -12.36 15.45
CA ARG A 505 7.05 -13.31 16.35
C ARG A 505 7.77 -13.26 17.70
N SER A 506 7.01 -13.00 18.79
CA SER A 506 7.54 -13.02 20.16
C SER A 506 7.59 -14.44 20.78
N ASP A 507 6.88 -15.38 20.16
CA ASP A 507 6.73 -16.77 20.63
C ASP A 507 7.63 -17.76 19.88
N THR A 508 8.59 -17.28 19.09
CA THR A 508 9.55 -18.12 18.35
C THR A 508 10.98 -17.65 18.61
N VAL A 509 11.92 -18.59 18.54
CA VAL A 509 13.34 -18.30 18.72
C VAL A 509 13.81 -17.43 17.55
N PRO A 510 14.54 -16.31 17.78
CA PRO A 510 15.14 -15.52 16.70
C PRO A 510 15.96 -16.40 15.77
N SER A 511 15.85 -16.22 14.46
CA SER A 511 16.71 -16.92 13.51
C SER A 511 18.16 -16.46 13.73
N THR A 512 19.12 -17.37 13.57
CA THR A 512 20.57 -17.10 13.76
C THR A 512 21.10 -15.96 12.91
N THR A 513 20.37 -15.49 11.90
CA THR A 513 20.68 -14.33 11.04
C THR A 513 20.36 -12.99 11.72
N GLU A 514 19.50 -12.92 12.75
CA GLU A 514 19.14 -11.67 13.44
C GLU A 514 20.14 -11.30 14.57
N VAL A 515 20.98 -12.23 15.00
CA VAL A 515 21.95 -12.00 16.11
C VAL A 515 23.22 -11.27 15.63
N ALA A 516 23.39 -11.08 14.30
CA ALA A 516 24.60 -10.52 13.70
C ALA A 516 24.40 -9.14 13.00
N ALA A 517 23.24 -8.47 13.20
CA ALA A 517 22.97 -7.18 12.58
C ALA A 517 22.93 -6.00 13.58
#